data_987f9fa8489278981a55b8c7075e5ede
#
_entry.id   987f9fa8489278981a55b8c7075e5ede
#
_cell.length_a   1.000
_cell.length_b   1.000
_cell.length_c   1.000
_cell.angle_alpha   90.00
_cell.angle_beta   90.00
_cell.angle_gamma   90.00
#
_symmetry.space_group_name_H-M   'P 1'
#
loop_
_entity.id
_entity.type
_entity.pdbx_description
1 polymer ?
#
loop_
_entity_poly.entity_id
_entity_poly.type
_entity_poly.pdbx_seq_one_letter_code
_entity_poly.pdbx_strand_id
1 'polypeptide(L)'
;MLIIPAIDLKDGACVRLRQGRMEDSTVFSDDPVSMAAKWVDGGCRRLHLVDLNGAFEGQPVNGEVVTAIAKRYPNLPIQIGGGIRSLETIEHYVKAGVSYVIIGTKAVKEPDFVAQACRAFPGKVIVGLDAKDGFVATDGWAEVSSVQVIDLAKRFEADGVSAIVYTDIAKDGMMQGCNVPFTAALAAATKIPVIASGGIHNLGDIKALLDAKAPGIIGAITGRAIYEGTLDVAEAQAFCDSYKG
;
A
#
# COMPACT_ATOMS: atom_id res chain seq x y z
N MET A 1 -1.44 10.47 11.89
CA MET A 1 -1.16 9.30 11.01
C MET A 1 -2.48 8.81 10.43
N LEU A 2 -2.54 8.48 9.12
CA LEU A 2 -3.75 7.95 8.48
C LEU A 2 -3.85 6.44 8.67
N ILE A 3 -5.05 5.94 8.92
CA ILE A 3 -5.38 4.52 8.84
C ILE A 3 -5.96 4.25 7.46
N ILE A 4 -5.34 3.34 6.72
CA ILE A 4 -5.64 3.10 5.31
C ILE A 4 -6.11 1.65 5.13
N PRO A 5 -7.43 1.41 5.01
CA PRO A 5 -7.95 0.08 4.72
C PRO A 5 -7.46 -0.45 3.39
N ALA A 6 -7.16 -1.75 3.33
CA ALA A 6 -6.72 -2.42 2.12
C ALA A 6 -7.79 -3.36 1.56
N ILE A 7 -7.95 -3.34 0.24
CA ILE A 7 -8.71 -4.34 -0.52
C ILE A 7 -7.75 -4.96 -1.53
N ASP A 8 -7.46 -6.25 -1.36
CA ASP A 8 -6.71 -7.03 -2.32
C ASP A 8 -7.67 -7.70 -3.30
N LEU A 9 -7.43 -7.53 -4.58
CA LEU A 9 -8.27 -8.03 -5.67
C LEU A 9 -7.60 -9.23 -6.34
N LYS A 10 -8.31 -10.35 -6.36
CA LYS A 10 -7.91 -11.56 -7.08
C LYS A 10 -9.14 -12.12 -7.77
N ASP A 11 -9.04 -12.33 -9.09
CA ASP A 11 -10.10 -12.90 -9.92
C ASP A 11 -11.46 -12.18 -9.72
N GLY A 12 -11.42 -10.86 -9.54
CA GLY A 12 -12.60 -10.02 -9.32
C GLY A 12 -13.15 -10.01 -7.88
N ALA A 13 -12.58 -10.78 -6.97
CA ALA A 13 -13.03 -10.87 -5.57
C ALA A 13 -12.08 -10.15 -4.60
N CYS A 14 -12.60 -9.81 -3.41
CA CYS A 14 -11.80 -9.33 -2.27
C CYS A 14 -11.19 -10.52 -1.54
N VAL A 15 -9.88 -10.56 -1.47
CA VAL A 15 -9.16 -11.63 -0.80
C VAL A 15 -8.12 -11.09 0.18
N ARG A 16 -7.61 -11.98 1.03
CA ARG A 16 -6.37 -11.75 1.80
C ARG A 16 -5.45 -12.92 1.61
N LEU A 17 -4.20 -12.63 1.33
CA LEU A 17 -3.15 -13.63 1.25
C LEU A 17 -2.43 -13.77 2.60
N ARG A 18 -1.77 -14.90 2.80
CA ARG A 18 -0.80 -15.08 3.88
C ARG A 18 0.60 -15.01 3.28
N GLN A 19 1.37 -14.02 3.69
CA GLN A 19 2.73 -13.75 3.18
C GLN A 19 2.80 -13.71 1.63
N GLY A 20 1.77 -13.14 0.99
CA GLY A 20 1.71 -12.98 -0.47
C GLY A 20 1.49 -14.25 -1.28
N ARG A 21 1.19 -15.39 -0.66
CA ARG A 21 1.00 -16.66 -1.36
C ARG A 21 -0.36 -16.72 -2.02
N MET A 22 -0.39 -16.78 -3.35
CA MET A 22 -1.64 -16.81 -4.13
C MET A 22 -2.48 -18.05 -3.85
N GLU A 23 -1.84 -19.18 -3.53
CA GLU A 23 -2.50 -20.44 -3.16
C GLU A 23 -3.07 -20.43 -1.73
N ASP A 24 -2.58 -19.54 -0.87
CA ASP A 24 -3.04 -19.37 0.52
C ASP A 24 -3.89 -18.09 0.63
N SER A 25 -4.96 -18.05 -0.16
CA SER A 25 -5.90 -16.93 -0.19
C SER A 25 -7.20 -17.26 0.50
N THR A 26 -7.71 -16.30 1.29
CA THR A 26 -9.04 -16.35 1.88
C THR A 26 -9.92 -15.32 1.17
N VAL A 27 -11.05 -15.75 0.62
CA VAL A 27 -12.05 -14.85 0.02
C VAL A 27 -12.95 -14.29 1.13
N PHE A 28 -13.04 -12.98 1.20
CA PHE A 28 -13.90 -12.26 2.15
C PHE A 28 -15.15 -11.68 1.52
N SER A 29 -15.14 -11.42 0.22
CA SER A 29 -16.30 -10.94 -0.52
C SER A 29 -16.11 -11.12 -2.02
N ASP A 30 -17.19 -11.48 -2.71
CA ASP A 30 -17.24 -11.50 -4.18
C ASP A 30 -17.60 -10.13 -4.77
N ASP A 31 -17.91 -9.14 -3.92
CA ASP A 31 -18.26 -7.79 -4.32
C ASP A 31 -17.30 -6.74 -3.71
N PRO A 32 -16.20 -6.40 -4.43
CA PRO A 32 -15.24 -5.40 -3.97
C PRO A 32 -15.83 -3.99 -3.81
N VAL A 33 -16.84 -3.62 -4.60
CA VAL A 33 -17.47 -2.30 -4.49
C VAL A 33 -18.24 -2.19 -3.17
N SER A 34 -18.97 -3.23 -2.78
CA SER A 34 -19.65 -3.30 -1.47
C SER A 34 -18.64 -3.34 -0.31
N MET A 35 -17.49 -3.98 -0.50
CA MET A 35 -16.42 -3.94 0.51
C MET A 35 -15.85 -2.53 0.67
N ALA A 36 -15.63 -1.81 -0.43
CA ALA A 36 -15.23 -0.40 -0.38
C ALA A 36 -16.27 0.46 0.35
N ALA A 37 -17.57 0.23 0.11
CA ALA A 37 -18.66 0.91 0.83
C ALA A 37 -18.56 0.70 2.34
N LYS A 38 -18.27 -0.52 2.79
CA LYS A 38 -18.09 -0.83 4.21
C LYS A 38 -16.98 0.01 4.85
N TRP A 39 -15.86 0.17 4.18
CA TRP A 39 -14.77 0.99 4.71
C TRP A 39 -15.04 2.48 4.65
N VAL A 40 -15.74 2.95 3.61
CA VAL A 40 -16.18 4.35 3.50
C VAL A 40 -17.18 4.69 4.61
N ASP A 41 -18.17 3.83 4.84
CA ASP A 41 -19.16 4.00 5.91
C ASP A 41 -18.49 3.93 7.30
N GLY A 42 -17.42 3.13 7.43
CA GLY A 42 -16.55 3.08 8.60
C GLY A 42 -15.62 4.29 8.77
N GLY A 43 -15.73 5.30 7.91
CA GLY A 43 -15.00 6.58 8.06
C GLY A 43 -13.58 6.58 7.53
N CYS A 44 -13.19 5.68 6.62
CA CYS A 44 -11.86 5.72 6.03
C CYS A 44 -11.64 7.03 5.25
N ARG A 45 -10.42 7.55 5.34
CA ARG A 45 -10.02 8.80 4.67
C ARG A 45 -9.12 8.58 3.46
N ARG A 46 -8.72 7.34 3.22
CA ARG A 46 -7.93 6.88 2.09
C ARG A 46 -8.11 5.38 1.93
N LEU A 47 -8.17 4.87 0.71
CA LEU A 47 -8.34 3.46 0.41
C LEU A 47 -7.13 2.94 -0.37
N HIS A 48 -6.62 1.78 0.04
CA HIS A 48 -5.54 1.08 -0.64
C HIS A 48 -6.09 -0.13 -1.39
N LEU A 49 -5.86 -0.18 -2.70
CA LEU A 49 -6.24 -1.29 -3.57
C LEU A 49 -5.01 -1.98 -4.11
N VAL A 50 -5.05 -3.30 -4.20
CA VAL A 50 -4.01 -4.11 -4.83
C VAL A 50 -4.62 -5.04 -5.87
N ASP A 51 -4.16 -4.93 -7.11
CA ASP A 51 -4.44 -5.90 -8.17
C ASP A 51 -3.44 -7.04 -8.08
N LEU A 52 -3.79 -8.10 -7.33
CA LEU A 52 -2.89 -9.24 -7.11
C LEU A 52 -2.57 -9.98 -8.41
N ASN A 53 -3.56 -10.21 -9.28
CA ASN A 53 -3.31 -10.80 -10.59
C ASN A 53 -2.35 -9.92 -11.41
N GLY A 54 -2.57 -8.61 -11.39
CA GLY A 54 -1.72 -7.65 -12.10
C GLY A 54 -0.27 -7.65 -11.61
N ALA A 55 -0.06 -7.83 -10.32
CA ALA A 55 1.29 -7.89 -9.74
C ALA A 55 2.11 -9.06 -10.31
N PHE A 56 1.47 -10.21 -10.58
CA PHE A 56 2.10 -11.38 -11.18
C PHE A 56 2.19 -11.29 -12.71
N GLU A 57 1.13 -10.81 -13.37
CA GLU A 57 1.06 -10.73 -14.84
C GLU A 57 1.82 -9.53 -15.42
N GLY A 58 2.14 -8.53 -14.60
CA GLY A 58 2.85 -7.33 -15.02
C GLY A 58 2.00 -6.31 -15.77
N GLN A 59 0.68 -6.48 -15.75
CA GLN A 59 -0.31 -5.59 -16.32
C GLN A 59 -1.62 -5.66 -15.53
N PRO A 60 -2.47 -4.62 -15.54
CA PRO A 60 -3.75 -4.63 -14.82
C PRO A 60 -4.67 -5.77 -15.28
N VAL A 61 -5.26 -6.47 -14.31
CA VAL A 61 -6.26 -7.52 -14.53
C VAL A 61 -7.61 -7.09 -13.93
N ASN A 62 -7.60 -6.52 -12.73
CA ASN A 62 -8.80 -6.06 -12.02
C ASN A 62 -9.08 -4.55 -12.21
N GLY A 63 -8.60 -3.95 -13.30
CA GLY A 63 -8.71 -2.51 -13.56
C GLY A 63 -10.14 -1.98 -13.63
N GLU A 64 -11.10 -2.78 -14.12
CA GLU A 64 -12.52 -2.41 -14.17
C GLU A 64 -13.10 -2.23 -12.77
N VAL A 65 -12.76 -3.12 -11.84
CA VAL A 65 -13.19 -3.04 -10.44
C VAL A 65 -12.63 -1.79 -9.77
N VAL A 66 -11.35 -1.50 -9.98
CA VAL A 66 -10.69 -0.29 -9.46
C VAL A 66 -11.38 0.96 -10.00
N THR A 67 -11.67 1.00 -11.30
CA THR A 67 -12.37 2.11 -11.95
C THR A 67 -13.79 2.29 -11.38
N ALA A 68 -14.51 1.20 -11.14
CA ALA A 68 -15.85 1.25 -10.54
C ALA A 68 -15.84 1.84 -9.13
N ILE A 69 -14.87 1.46 -8.30
CA ILE A 69 -14.69 2.01 -6.95
C ILE A 69 -14.35 3.50 -7.02
N ALA A 70 -13.40 3.90 -7.87
CA ALA A 70 -12.99 5.29 -8.02
C ALA A 70 -14.15 6.20 -8.49
N LYS A 71 -14.96 5.74 -9.43
CA LYS A 71 -16.14 6.47 -9.89
C LYS A 71 -17.23 6.59 -8.83
N ARG A 72 -17.41 5.57 -8.01
CA ARG A 72 -18.41 5.59 -6.94
C ARG A 72 -18.04 6.56 -5.82
N TYR A 73 -16.77 6.73 -5.55
CA TYR A 73 -16.25 7.57 -4.45
C TYR A 73 -15.26 8.63 -4.96
N PRO A 74 -15.73 9.60 -5.76
CA PRO A 74 -14.84 10.57 -6.44
C PRO A 74 -14.07 11.48 -5.49
N ASN A 75 -14.54 11.63 -4.25
CA ASN A 75 -13.89 12.47 -3.24
C ASN A 75 -12.98 11.68 -2.27
N LEU A 76 -12.95 10.36 -2.38
CA LEU A 76 -12.09 9.51 -1.56
C LEU A 76 -10.73 9.33 -2.25
N PRO A 77 -9.61 9.72 -1.62
CA PRO A 77 -8.30 9.36 -2.13
C PRO A 77 -8.11 7.85 -2.21
N ILE A 78 -7.79 7.35 -3.41
CA ILE A 78 -7.55 5.95 -3.69
C ILE A 78 -6.13 5.78 -4.20
N GLN A 79 -5.39 4.82 -3.67
CA GLN A 79 -4.10 4.39 -4.15
C GLN A 79 -4.18 2.94 -4.65
N ILE A 80 -3.66 2.69 -5.85
CA ILE A 80 -3.67 1.38 -6.52
C ILE A 80 -2.27 0.87 -6.80
N GLY A 81 -2.01 -0.38 -6.44
CA GLY A 81 -0.80 -1.11 -6.80
C GLY A 81 -1.12 -2.42 -7.52
N GLY A 82 -0.10 -2.99 -8.15
CA GLY A 82 -0.19 -4.25 -8.90
C GLY A 82 -0.25 -4.05 -10.41
N GLY A 83 0.80 -4.50 -11.10
CA GLY A 83 0.86 -4.47 -12.56
C GLY A 83 1.09 -3.11 -13.21
N ILE A 84 1.51 -2.09 -12.46
CA ILE A 84 1.75 -0.75 -12.98
C ILE A 84 3.18 -0.66 -13.50
N ARG A 85 3.34 -0.83 -14.81
CA ARG A 85 4.63 -0.91 -15.50
C ARG A 85 4.74 -0.02 -16.75
N SER A 86 3.74 0.84 -17.02
CA SER A 86 3.74 1.76 -18.15
C SER A 86 3.07 3.09 -17.82
N LEU A 87 3.43 4.15 -18.56
CA LEU A 87 2.79 5.46 -18.42
C LEU A 87 1.31 5.41 -18.86
N GLU A 88 0.97 4.57 -19.82
CA GLU A 88 -0.41 4.37 -20.29
C GLU A 88 -1.31 3.82 -19.18
N THR A 89 -0.82 2.84 -18.43
CA THR A 89 -1.55 2.30 -17.27
C THR A 89 -1.79 3.37 -16.21
N ILE A 90 -0.78 4.18 -15.93
CA ILE A 90 -0.91 5.29 -14.97
C ILE A 90 -1.96 6.30 -15.46
N GLU A 91 -1.88 6.70 -16.72
CA GLU A 91 -2.84 7.64 -17.33
C GLU A 91 -4.27 7.10 -17.23
N HIS A 92 -4.47 5.82 -17.51
CA HIS A 92 -5.78 5.17 -17.42
C HIS A 92 -6.36 5.29 -16.00
N TYR A 93 -5.60 4.95 -14.98
CA TYR A 93 -6.06 5.05 -13.60
C TYR A 93 -6.30 6.49 -13.14
N VAL A 94 -5.42 7.42 -13.50
CA VAL A 94 -5.58 8.85 -13.18
C VAL A 94 -6.86 9.42 -13.83
N LYS A 95 -7.12 9.09 -15.09
CA LYS A 95 -8.35 9.48 -15.78
C LYS A 95 -9.61 8.85 -15.16
N ALA A 96 -9.50 7.66 -14.59
CA ALA A 96 -10.59 6.99 -13.88
C ALA A 96 -10.89 7.61 -12.50
N GLY A 97 -10.05 8.50 -11.99
CA GLY A 97 -10.23 9.19 -10.72
C GLY A 97 -9.39 8.63 -9.56
N VAL A 98 -8.46 7.72 -9.83
CA VAL A 98 -7.50 7.24 -8.83
C VAL A 98 -6.53 8.36 -8.46
N SER A 99 -6.29 8.54 -7.16
CA SER A 99 -5.46 9.64 -6.64
C SER A 99 -3.97 9.36 -6.76
N TYR A 100 -3.57 8.10 -6.55
CA TYR A 100 -2.18 7.67 -6.56
C TYR A 100 -2.02 6.30 -7.20
N VAL A 101 -0.94 6.12 -7.93
CA VAL A 101 -0.49 4.82 -8.44
C VAL A 101 0.77 4.39 -7.70
N ILE A 102 0.88 3.09 -7.40
CA ILE A 102 2.01 2.52 -6.67
C ILE A 102 2.83 1.70 -7.63
N ILE A 103 4.06 2.12 -7.86
CA ILE A 103 5.03 1.43 -8.72
C ILE A 103 5.91 0.55 -7.82
N GLY A 104 5.86 -0.76 -8.02
CA GLY A 104 6.65 -1.74 -7.26
C GLY A 104 7.81 -2.30 -8.08
N THR A 105 7.61 -3.43 -8.74
CA THR A 105 8.64 -4.15 -9.51
C THR A 105 9.40 -3.26 -10.49
N LYS A 106 8.70 -2.41 -11.23
CA LYS A 106 9.30 -1.50 -12.21
C LYS A 106 10.25 -0.48 -11.55
N ALA A 107 9.94 -0.03 -10.33
CA ALA A 107 10.81 0.88 -9.58
C ALA A 107 12.17 0.25 -9.21
N VAL A 108 12.21 -1.06 -9.01
CA VAL A 108 13.44 -1.80 -8.71
C VAL A 108 14.21 -2.13 -9.98
N LYS A 109 13.53 -2.66 -11.00
CA LYS A 109 14.15 -3.12 -12.26
C LYS A 109 14.58 -1.96 -13.17
N GLU A 110 13.79 -0.89 -13.19
CA GLU A 110 14.02 0.29 -14.04
C GLU A 110 13.75 1.59 -13.24
N PRO A 111 14.63 1.98 -12.30
CA PRO A 111 14.38 3.14 -11.43
C PRO A 111 14.12 4.45 -12.16
N ASP A 112 14.68 4.63 -13.35
CA ASP A 112 14.47 5.85 -14.16
C ASP A 112 13.02 6.00 -14.63
N PHE A 113 12.25 4.91 -14.69
CA PHE A 113 10.83 4.95 -14.98
C PHE A 113 10.05 5.74 -13.90
N VAL A 114 10.46 5.69 -12.64
CA VAL A 114 9.84 6.45 -11.56
C VAL A 114 9.96 7.95 -11.82
N ALA A 115 11.13 8.42 -12.23
CA ALA A 115 11.33 9.82 -12.58
C ALA A 115 10.45 10.26 -13.76
N GLN A 116 10.34 9.40 -14.79
CA GLN A 116 9.44 9.65 -15.93
C GLN A 116 7.99 9.75 -15.51
N ALA A 117 7.52 8.81 -14.68
CA ALA A 117 6.16 8.78 -14.16
C ALA A 117 5.84 10.03 -13.32
N CYS A 118 6.76 10.43 -12.44
CA CYS A 118 6.61 11.63 -11.60
C CYS A 118 6.55 12.91 -12.43
N ARG A 119 7.32 13.01 -13.52
CA ARG A 119 7.23 14.16 -14.45
C ARG A 119 5.93 14.20 -15.22
N ALA A 120 5.45 13.06 -15.69
CA ALA A 120 4.20 12.96 -16.45
C ALA A 120 2.95 13.14 -15.56
N PHE A 121 3.01 12.68 -14.30
CA PHE A 121 1.90 12.70 -13.36
C PHE A 121 2.34 13.25 -12.00
N PRO A 122 2.62 14.56 -11.90
CA PRO A 122 3.11 15.18 -10.66
C PRO A 122 2.17 14.95 -9.48
N GLY A 123 2.73 14.53 -8.34
CA GLY A 123 1.97 14.31 -7.11
C GLY A 123 1.12 13.04 -7.10
N LYS A 124 1.21 12.18 -8.13
CA LYS A 124 0.37 10.98 -8.28
C LYS A 124 1.12 9.66 -8.06
N VAL A 125 2.43 9.70 -7.91
CA VAL A 125 3.26 8.50 -7.88
C VAL A 125 3.72 8.16 -6.47
N ILE A 126 3.42 6.94 -6.05
CA ILE A 126 3.94 6.30 -4.84
C ILE A 126 4.84 5.15 -5.29
N VAL A 127 5.89 4.86 -4.54
CA VAL A 127 6.74 3.68 -4.75
C VAL A 127 6.43 2.65 -3.67
N GLY A 128 6.19 1.40 -4.08
CA GLY A 128 6.04 0.25 -3.19
C GLY A 128 7.36 -0.47 -3.03
N LEU A 129 7.87 -0.56 -1.82
CA LEU A 129 9.08 -1.29 -1.46
C LEU A 129 8.72 -2.41 -0.49
N ASP A 130 8.39 -3.55 -1.05
CA ASP A 130 8.12 -4.77 -0.30
C ASP A 130 9.45 -5.50 -0.10
N ALA A 131 9.76 -5.89 1.13
CA ALA A 131 11.10 -6.36 1.43
C ALA A 131 11.10 -7.58 2.35
N LYS A 132 12.16 -8.36 2.20
CA LYS A 132 12.54 -9.44 3.11
C LYS A 132 13.97 -9.16 3.59
N ASP A 133 14.16 -9.12 4.92
CA ASP A 133 15.45 -8.85 5.54
C ASP A 133 16.16 -7.57 5.02
N GLY A 134 15.36 -6.53 4.69
CA GLY A 134 15.86 -5.25 4.18
C GLY A 134 16.15 -5.21 2.67
N PHE A 135 15.97 -6.32 1.95
CA PHE A 135 16.14 -6.41 0.49
C PHE A 135 14.80 -6.40 -0.23
N VAL A 136 14.70 -5.60 -1.29
CA VAL A 136 13.45 -5.39 -2.02
C VAL A 136 13.10 -6.62 -2.84
N ALA A 137 11.85 -7.06 -2.75
CA ALA A 137 11.27 -8.12 -3.56
C ALA A 137 10.52 -7.57 -4.77
N THR A 138 10.42 -8.39 -5.82
CA THR A 138 9.76 -8.06 -7.09
C THR A 138 8.83 -9.18 -7.54
N ASP A 139 8.05 -8.93 -8.59
CA ASP A 139 7.20 -9.90 -9.27
C ASP A 139 6.24 -10.64 -8.32
N GLY A 140 5.47 -9.86 -7.55
CA GLY A 140 4.54 -10.41 -6.56
C GLY A 140 5.24 -11.19 -5.44
N TRP A 141 6.46 -10.77 -5.08
CA TRP A 141 7.36 -11.36 -4.08
C TRP A 141 8.00 -12.69 -4.50
N ALA A 142 7.90 -13.04 -5.78
CA ALA A 142 8.52 -14.26 -6.30
C ALA A 142 10.06 -14.21 -6.28
N GLU A 143 10.62 -13.00 -6.36
CA GLU A 143 12.06 -12.77 -6.38
C GLU A 143 12.46 -11.77 -5.29
N VAL A 144 13.56 -12.04 -4.58
CA VAL A 144 14.20 -11.09 -3.67
C VAL A 144 15.47 -10.58 -4.35
N SER A 145 15.56 -9.26 -4.55
CA SER A 145 16.71 -8.62 -5.18
C SER A 145 17.88 -8.44 -4.20
N SER A 146 19.03 -7.99 -4.73
CA SER A 146 20.16 -7.54 -3.91
C SER A 146 20.08 -6.05 -3.54
N VAL A 147 18.98 -5.37 -3.88
CA VAL A 147 18.80 -3.94 -3.65
C VAL A 147 18.26 -3.71 -2.25
N GLN A 148 18.94 -2.88 -1.48
CA GLN A 148 18.49 -2.48 -0.15
C GLN A 148 17.41 -1.41 -0.22
N VAL A 149 16.39 -1.52 0.64
CA VAL A 149 15.25 -0.59 0.71
C VAL A 149 15.70 0.86 0.90
N ILE A 150 16.60 1.11 1.86
CA ILE A 150 17.04 2.46 2.21
C ILE A 150 17.80 3.11 1.06
N ASP A 151 18.66 2.37 0.37
CA ASP A 151 19.44 2.89 -0.75
C ASP A 151 18.52 3.28 -1.92
N LEU A 152 17.54 2.44 -2.21
CA LEU A 152 16.57 2.73 -3.28
C LEU A 152 15.66 3.91 -2.91
N ALA A 153 15.22 3.99 -1.66
CA ALA A 153 14.42 5.11 -1.16
C ALA A 153 15.17 6.46 -1.33
N LYS A 154 16.45 6.51 -0.98
CA LYS A 154 17.29 7.72 -1.16
C LYS A 154 17.42 8.11 -2.61
N ARG A 155 17.52 7.14 -3.51
CA ARG A 155 17.58 7.40 -4.95
C ARG A 155 16.36 8.19 -5.45
N PHE A 156 15.16 7.89 -4.92
CA PHE A 156 13.92 8.51 -5.36
C PHE A 156 13.64 9.89 -4.76
N GLU A 157 14.49 10.42 -3.86
CA GLU A 157 14.22 11.69 -3.19
C GLU A 157 14.11 12.89 -4.15
N ALA A 158 14.88 12.87 -5.25
CA ALA A 158 14.87 13.95 -6.24
C ALA A 158 13.78 13.79 -7.32
N ASP A 159 13.08 12.66 -7.37
CA ASP A 159 12.17 12.33 -8.48
C ASP A 159 10.75 12.88 -8.29
N GLY A 160 10.38 13.32 -7.10
CA GLY A 160 9.04 13.84 -6.79
C GLY A 160 8.05 12.75 -6.37
N VAL A 161 8.52 11.64 -5.84
CA VAL A 161 7.69 10.57 -5.27
C VAL A 161 6.88 11.11 -4.09
N SER A 162 5.58 10.85 -4.10
CA SER A 162 4.64 11.37 -3.08
C SER A 162 4.73 10.63 -1.74
N ALA A 163 5.02 9.34 -1.75
CA ALA A 163 5.21 8.51 -0.58
C ALA A 163 5.89 7.18 -0.95
N ILE A 164 6.39 6.50 0.07
CA ILE A 164 6.84 5.10 -0.03
C ILE A 164 5.91 4.25 0.81
N VAL A 165 5.31 3.22 0.21
CA VAL A 165 4.68 2.13 0.96
C VAL A 165 5.75 1.08 1.24
N TYR A 166 6.06 0.87 2.50
CA TYR A 166 7.01 -0.14 2.94
C TYR A 166 6.28 -1.33 3.57
N THR A 167 6.49 -2.52 3.01
CA THR A 167 5.93 -3.78 3.52
C THR A 167 7.05 -4.72 3.94
N ASP A 168 7.03 -5.17 5.20
CA ASP A 168 7.81 -6.34 5.61
C ASP A 168 7.03 -7.61 5.25
N ILE A 169 7.51 -8.34 4.24
CA ILE A 169 6.84 -9.54 3.70
C ILE A 169 6.67 -10.61 4.78
N ALA A 170 7.66 -10.76 5.67
CA ALA A 170 7.60 -11.76 6.74
C ALA A 170 6.48 -11.49 7.75
N LYS A 171 6.01 -10.24 7.83
CA LYS A 171 4.93 -9.80 8.73
C LYS A 171 3.56 -9.79 8.06
N ASP A 172 3.51 -9.66 6.72
CA ASP A 172 2.24 -9.48 6.02
C ASP A 172 1.28 -10.66 6.18
N GLY A 173 0.04 -10.37 6.55
CA GLY A 173 -1.01 -11.36 6.81
C GLY A 173 -0.84 -12.20 8.08
N MET A 174 0.22 -11.99 8.86
CA MET A 174 0.54 -12.79 10.06
C MET A 174 -0.12 -12.28 11.34
N MET A 175 -0.60 -11.02 11.35
CA MET A 175 -1.23 -10.40 12.51
C MET A 175 -0.37 -10.48 13.80
N GLN A 176 0.92 -10.18 13.65
CA GLN A 176 1.92 -10.24 14.73
C GLN A 176 2.61 -8.90 15.00
N GLY A 177 2.01 -7.80 14.52
CA GLY A 177 2.57 -6.47 14.53
C GLY A 177 3.43 -6.18 13.30
N CYS A 178 3.55 -4.89 12.95
CA CYS A 178 4.39 -4.45 11.85
C CYS A 178 5.86 -4.28 12.29
N ASN A 179 6.75 -4.16 11.33
CA ASN A 179 8.17 -3.89 11.59
C ASN A 179 8.40 -2.41 11.92
N VAL A 180 8.09 -2.01 13.14
CA VAL A 180 8.23 -0.63 13.61
C VAL A 180 9.68 -0.13 13.54
N PRO A 181 10.70 -0.87 14.01
CA PRO A 181 12.09 -0.40 13.98
C PRO A 181 12.57 -0.08 12.57
N PHE A 182 12.32 -0.96 11.61
CA PHE A 182 12.77 -0.72 10.22
C PHE A 182 11.96 0.38 9.55
N THR A 183 10.65 0.43 9.76
CA THR A 183 9.79 1.50 9.21
C THR A 183 10.24 2.88 9.73
N ALA A 184 10.56 2.99 11.00
CA ALA A 184 11.08 4.22 11.60
C ALA A 184 12.49 4.57 11.06
N ALA A 185 13.37 3.58 10.90
CA ALA A 185 14.69 3.78 10.33
C ALA A 185 14.62 4.25 8.87
N LEU A 186 13.73 3.69 8.07
CA LEU A 186 13.47 4.13 6.70
C LEU A 186 12.95 5.58 6.68
N ALA A 187 11.97 5.90 7.51
CA ALA A 187 11.41 7.26 7.61
C ALA A 187 12.46 8.29 8.04
N ALA A 188 13.43 7.91 8.87
CA ALA A 188 14.55 8.78 9.26
C ALA A 188 15.61 8.91 8.16
N ALA A 189 15.75 7.91 7.28
CA ALA A 189 16.78 7.87 6.25
C ALA A 189 16.40 8.61 4.97
N THR A 190 15.14 8.93 4.74
CA THR A 190 14.63 9.61 3.55
C THR A 190 13.73 10.78 3.91
N LYS A 191 13.64 11.75 3.00
CA LYS A 191 12.69 12.87 3.08
C LYS A 191 11.30 12.51 2.53
N ILE A 192 11.18 11.38 1.83
CA ILE A 192 9.92 10.91 1.27
C ILE A 192 9.04 10.37 2.41
N PRO A 193 7.76 10.78 2.51
CA PRO A 193 6.84 10.23 3.50
C PRO A 193 6.70 8.71 3.38
N VAL A 194 6.62 8.01 4.51
CA VAL A 194 6.54 6.55 4.57
C VAL A 194 5.16 6.11 5.08
N ILE A 195 4.60 5.11 4.44
CA ILE A 195 3.37 4.42 4.85
C ILE A 195 3.77 3.01 5.27
N ALA A 196 3.48 2.66 6.53
CA ALA A 196 3.73 1.34 7.07
C ALA A 196 2.75 0.32 6.52
N SER A 197 3.22 -0.89 6.21
CA SER A 197 2.40 -1.99 5.70
C SER A 197 2.91 -3.34 6.20
N GLY A 198 1.97 -4.27 6.39
CA GLY A 198 2.26 -5.65 6.79
C GLY A 198 2.23 -5.89 8.30
N GLY A 199 1.37 -6.81 8.76
CA GLY A 199 1.37 -7.36 10.10
C GLY A 199 0.53 -6.63 11.15
N ILE A 200 -0.04 -5.48 10.87
CA ILE A 200 -0.89 -4.77 11.84
C ILE A 200 -2.06 -5.66 12.27
N HIS A 201 -2.22 -5.81 13.57
CA HIS A 201 -3.20 -6.70 14.18
C HIS A 201 -4.24 -5.97 15.02
N ASN A 202 -3.83 -4.99 15.82
CA ASN A 202 -4.71 -4.30 16.77
C ASN A 202 -4.26 -2.86 17.04
N LEU A 203 -5.01 -2.18 17.90
CA LEU A 203 -4.72 -0.79 18.28
C LEU A 203 -3.35 -0.61 18.94
N GLY A 204 -2.83 -1.64 19.62
CA GLY A 204 -1.48 -1.62 20.20
C GLY A 204 -0.38 -1.47 19.16
N ASP A 205 -0.55 -2.04 17.97
CA ASP A 205 0.41 -1.90 16.86
C ASP A 205 0.38 -0.48 16.29
N ILE A 206 -0.81 0.13 16.21
CA ILE A 206 -0.95 1.54 15.82
C ILE A 206 -0.26 2.44 16.84
N LYS A 207 -0.47 2.16 18.14
CA LYS A 207 0.22 2.88 19.21
C LYS A 207 1.74 2.74 19.09
N ALA A 208 2.26 1.56 18.81
CA ALA A 208 3.70 1.33 18.65
C ALA A 208 4.32 2.16 17.52
N LEU A 209 3.61 2.32 16.38
CA LEU A 209 4.03 3.19 15.30
C LEU A 209 4.06 4.68 15.72
N LEU A 210 3.06 5.12 16.48
CA LEU A 210 3.00 6.49 16.99
C LEU A 210 4.09 6.75 18.05
N ASP A 211 4.31 5.79 18.95
CA ASP A 211 5.34 5.87 20.00
C ASP A 211 6.77 5.91 19.43
N ALA A 212 6.98 5.44 18.22
CA ALA A 212 8.27 5.53 17.55
C ALA A 212 8.72 6.98 17.27
N LYS A 213 7.79 7.94 17.36
CA LYS A 213 8.04 9.38 17.17
C LYS A 213 8.81 9.68 15.87
N ALA A 214 8.50 8.93 14.82
CA ALA A 214 9.07 9.09 13.49
C ALA A 214 8.10 9.92 12.61
N PRO A 215 8.29 11.25 12.48
CA PRO A 215 7.32 12.12 11.81
C PRO A 215 7.17 11.83 10.33
N GLY A 216 8.13 11.14 9.72
CA GLY A 216 8.06 10.67 8.34
C GLY A 216 7.06 9.53 8.10
N ILE A 217 6.57 8.87 9.15
CA ILE A 217 5.51 7.85 9.03
C ILE A 217 4.16 8.57 8.99
N ILE A 218 3.55 8.64 7.81
CA ILE A 218 2.30 9.40 7.59
C ILE A 218 1.05 8.55 7.62
N GLY A 219 1.18 7.23 7.51
CA GLY A 219 0.03 6.33 7.45
C GLY A 219 0.41 4.87 7.74
N ALA A 220 -0.62 4.08 7.96
CA ALA A 220 -0.52 2.64 8.18
C ALA A 220 -1.62 1.93 7.38
N ILE A 221 -1.22 1.00 6.51
CA ILE A 221 -2.14 0.14 5.76
C ILE A 221 -2.58 -1.01 6.66
N THR A 222 -3.89 -1.19 6.78
CA THR A 222 -4.49 -2.26 7.56
C THR A 222 -5.24 -3.20 6.64
N GLY A 223 -4.89 -4.46 6.71
CA GLY A 223 -5.50 -5.50 5.90
C GLY A 223 -6.32 -6.47 6.76
N ARG A 224 -5.77 -7.65 6.99
CA ARG A 224 -6.47 -8.78 7.63
C ARG A 224 -7.19 -8.41 8.94
N ALA A 225 -6.58 -7.58 9.77
CA ALA A 225 -7.14 -7.16 11.06
C ALA A 225 -8.54 -6.53 10.98
N ILE A 226 -8.79 -5.70 9.96
CA ILE A 226 -10.11 -5.06 9.79
C ILE A 226 -11.17 -6.02 9.24
N TYR A 227 -10.77 -7.05 8.51
CA TYR A 227 -11.68 -8.10 8.03
C TYR A 227 -12.04 -9.07 9.15
N GLU A 228 -11.09 -9.43 10.00
CA GLU A 228 -11.29 -10.33 11.14
C GLU A 228 -11.84 -9.61 12.39
N GLY A 229 -11.93 -8.28 12.36
CA GLY A 229 -12.53 -7.48 13.42
C GLY A 229 -11.64 -7.24 14.65
N THR A 230 -10.33 -7.51 14.54
CA THR A 230 -9.38 -7.22 15.63
C THR A 230 -8.95 -5.76 15.66
N LEU A 231 -9.22 -5.02 14.59
CA LEU A 231 -9.02 -3.57 14.49
C LEU A 231 -10.25 -2.94 13.82
N ASP A 232 -10.79 -1.88 14.43
CA ASP A 232 -11.83 -1.05 13.83
C ASP A 232 -11.21 0.21 13.20
N VAL A 233 -11.60 0.52 11.96
CA VAL A 233 -11.02 1.64 11.20
C VAL A 233 -11.32 2.99 11.87
N ALA A 234 -12.57 3.21 12.28
CA ALA A 234 -12.98 4.47 12.91
C ALA A 234 -12.29 4.67 14.26
N GLU A 235 -12.23 3.62 15.08
CA GLU A 235 -11.56 3.65 16.39
C GLU A 235 -10.06 3.92 16.22
N ALA A 236 -9.40 3.23 15.33
CA ALA A 236 -7.97 3.40 15.05
C ALA A 236 -7.66 4.81 14.55
N GLN A 237 -8.49 5.36 13.66
CA GLN A 237 -8.29 6.73 13.16
C GLN A 237 -8.52 7.77 14.27
N ALA A 238 -9.56 7.62 15.07
CA ALA A 238 -9.81 8.50 16.22
C ALA A 238 -8.66 8.47 17.24
N PHE A 239 -8.10 7.28 17.48
CA PHE A 239 -6.91 7.12 18.31
C PHE A 239 -5.71 7.89 17.75
N CYS A 240 -5.43 7.78 16.46
CA CYS A 240 -4.37 8.55 15.80
C CYS A 240 -4.59 10.05 15.92
N ASP A 241 -5.82 10.52 15.72
CA ASP A 241 -6.17 11.95 15.75
C ASP A 241 -6.02 12.55 17.16
N SER A 242 -6.27 11.77 18.20
CA SER A 242 -6.20 12.19 19.60
C SER A 242 -4.85 11.95 20.28
N TYR A 243 -3.93 11.27 19.61
CA TYR A 243 -2.64 10.89 20.19
C TYR A 243 -1.78 12.12 20.50
N LYS A 244 -1.39 12.21 21.78
CA LYS A 244 -0.50 13.25 22.32
C LYS A 244 0.75 12.55 22.86
N GLY A 245 1.68 12.20 21.98
CA GLY A 245 2.93 11.57 22.36
C GLY A 245 4.07 12.52 22.64
#